data_0beca7905bfdefbaa5b2216bdd3adfff
#
_entry.id   0beca7905bfdefbaa5b2216bdd3adfff
#
_cell.length_a   1.000
_cell.length_b   1.000
_cell.length_c   1.000
_cell.angle_alpha   90.00
_cell.angle_beta   90.00
_cell.angle_gamma   90.00
#
_symmetry.space_group_name_H-M   'P 1'
#
loop_
_entity.id
_entity.type
_entity.pdbx_description
1 polymer ?
#
loop_
_entity_poly.entity_id
_entity_poly.type
_entity_poly.pdbx_seq_one_letter_code
_entity_poly.pdbx_strand_id
1 'polypeptide(L)'
;RLLDYIETVVKRYKNSPAVQYWQVENEPFLDFFSRSLCGQYSEGLEGYLKEEINLVHKLDPSRQIIVTDSGEFGTWYKAYRSGDVFGTSIYLYVWWRNFLGPIRYPITPAFFRIKHSIVSLIYGAKPSIVIELSSEPWLLQPIVDTSIDVQFQRMGIDKFNEMINFS
;
A
#
# COMPACT_ATOMS: atom_id res chain seq x y z
N ARG A 1 3.03 7.00 22.55
CA ARG A 1 2.02 5.91 22.39
C ARG A 1 2.23 5.09 21.13
N LEU A 2 2.36 5.71 19.94
CA LEU A 2 2.56 4.96 18.69
C LEU A 2 3.92 4.23 18.69
N LEU A 3 4.99 4.94 19.01
CA LEU A 3 6.33 4.34 19.13
C LEU A 3 6.40 3.23 20.18
N ASP A 4 5.70 3.37 21.32
CA ASP A 4 5.63 2.31 22.35
C ASP A 4 4.91 1.05 21.81
N TYR A 5 3.87 1.27 20.99
CA TYR A 5 3.17 0.18 20.32
C TYR A 5 4.09 -0.55 19.33
N ILE A 6 4.77 0.20 18.45
CA ILE A 6 5.75 -0.35 17.50
C ILE A 6 6.84 -1.14 18.23
N GLU A 7 7.40 -0.57 19.29
CA GLU A 7 8.42 -1.24 20.11
C GLU A 7 7.91 -2.57 20.67
N THR A 8 6.68 -2.57 21.19
CA THR A 8 6.05 -3.77 21.75
C THR A 8 5.86 -4.87 20.69
N VAL A 9 5.36 -4.51 19.51
CA VAL A 9 5.13 -5.43 18.39
C VAL A 9 6.45 -6.00 17.88
N VAL A 10 7.43 -5.13 17.61
CA VAL A 10 8.73 -5.58 17.07
C VAL A 10 9.45 -6.47 18.08
N LYS A 11 9.52 -6.09 19.36
CA LYS A 11 10.14 -6.94 20.39
C LYS A 11 9.49 -8.32 20.50
N ARG A 12 8.17 -8.38 20.35
CA ARG A 12 7.42 -9.64 20.43
C ARG A 12 7.71 -10.57 19.26
N TYR A 13 7.83 -10.04 18.04
CA TYR A 13 7.83 -10.87 16.83
C TYR A 13 9.18 -10.95 16.10
N LYS A 14 10.16 -10.12 16.42
CA LYS A 14 11.46 -10.09 15.72
C LYS A 14 12.20 -11.43 15.67
N ASN A 15 11.96 -12.32 16.62
CA ASN A 15 12.58 -13.65 16.63
C ASN A 15 11.75 -14.71 15.89
N SER A 16 10.59 -14.36 15.36
CA SER A 16 9.76 -15.29 14.61
C SER A 16 10.29 -15.45 13.18
N PRO A 17 10.53 -16.70 12.71
CA PRO A 17 10.96 -16.93 11.33
C PRO A 17 9.86 -16.62 10.29
N ALA A 18 8.61 -16.48 10.72
CA ALA A 18 7.50 -16.09 9.85
C ALA A 18 7.53 -14.61 9.45
N VAL A 19 8.20 -13.76 10.24
CA VAL A 19 8.36 -12.34 9.89
C VAL A 19 9.51 -12.21 8.90
N GLN A 20 9.22 -11.77 7.69
CA GLN A 20 10.21 -11.57 6.62
C GLN A 20 10.59 -10.09 6.48
N TYR A 21 9.62 -9.21 6.63
CA TYR A 21 9.77 -7.75 6.51
C TYR A 21 8.94 -7.06 7.58
N TRP A 22 9.26 -5.80 7.83
CA TRP A 22 8.41 -4.87 8.59
C TRP A 22 7.84 -3.84 7.64
N GLN A 23 6.52 -3.76 7.51
CA GLN A 23 5.88 -2.61 6.87
C GLN A 23 5.62 -1.56 7.93
N VAL A 24 6.20 -0.38 7.73
CA VAL A 24 6.00 0.79 8.58
C VAL A 24 5.07 1.75 7.86
N GLU A 25 3.93 1.99 8.44
CA GLU A 25 2.81 2.76 7.88
C GLU A 25 2.23 2.19 6.57
N ASN A 26 0.99 2.57 6.28
CA ASN A 26 0.31 2.21 5.05
C ASN A 26 0.02 3.47 4.23
N GLU A 27 0.65 3.58 3.07
CA GLU A 27 0.50 4.69 2.11
C GLU A 27 0.58 6.09 2.78
N PRO A 28 1.63 6.37 3.60
CA PRO A 28 1.68 7.56 4.43
C PRO A 28 1.65 8.87 3.64
N PHE A 29 1.97 8.83 2.36
CA PHE A 29 2.04 10.02 1.49
C PHE A 29 0.86 10.16 0.53
N LEU A 30 -0.22 9.42 0.74
CA LEU A 30 -1.43 9.53 -0.07
C LEU A 30 -2.23 10.79 0.30
N ASP A 31 -1.69 11.96 -0.07
CA ASP A 31 -2.19 13.28 0.31
C ASP A 31 -3.66 13.55 -0.07
N PHE A 32 -4.13 12.93 -1.15
CA PHE A 32 -5.48 13.20 -1.67
C PHE A 32 -6.60 12.81 -0.70
N PHE A 33 -6.38 11.74 0.08
CA PHE A 33 -7.34 11.28 1.08
C PHE A 33 -6.98 11.75 2.50
N SER A 34 -5.70 11.86 2.83
CA SER A 34 -5.25 12.22 4.17
C SER A 34 -5.62 13.65 4.57
N ARG A 35 -5.53 14.61 3.66
CA ARG A 35 -5.93 16.00 3.92
C ARG A 35 -7.40 16.16 4.26
N SER A 36 -8.27 15.33 3.68
CA SER A 36 -9.71 15.40 3.93
C SER A 36 -10.11 14.76 5.25
N LEU A 37 -9.37 13.74 5.72
CA LEU A 37 -9.72 12.93 6.88
C LEU A 37 -8.92 13.29 8.13
N CYS A 38 -7.66 13.70 8.00
CA CYS A 38 -6.73 13.87 9.10
C CYS A 38 -6.28 15.33 9.32
N GLY A 39 -6.77 16.31 8.54
CA GLY A 39 -6.43 17.72 8.71
C GLY A 39 -4.96 18.04 8.40
N GLN A 40 -4.37 19.00 9.14
CA GLN A 40 -3.03 19.55 8.90
C GLN A 40 -1.86 18.63 9.28
N TYR A 41 -2.07 17.33 9.48
CA TYR A 41 -1.01 16.40 9.92
C TYR A 41 0.07 16.10 8.87
N SER A 42 -0.06 16.59 7.65
CA SER A 42 0.89 16.32 6.57
C SER A 42 2.30 16.93 6.76
N GLU A 43 2.44 17.99 7.56
CA GLU A 43 3.73 18.68 7.72
C GLU A 43 4.73 17.93 8.62
N GLY A 44 4.28 17.07 9.52
CA GLY A 44 5.13 16.26 10.41
C GLY A 44 5.33 14.81 9.99
N LEU A 45 4.56 14.35 9.02
CA LEU A 45 4.45 12.92 8.71
C LEU A 45 5.79 12.27 8.28
N GLU A 46 6.59 12.98 7.50
CA GLU A 46 7.89 12.47 7.05
C GLU A 46 8.89 12.33 8.22
N GLY A 47 8.82 13.24 9.20
CA GLY A 47 9.59 13.16 10.44
C GLY A 47 9.19 11.97 11.29
N TYR A 48 7.88 11.77 11.48
CA TYR A 48 7.35 10.62 12.22
C TYR A 48 7.71 9.29 11.58
N LEU A 49 7.50 9.15 10.29
CA LEU A 49 7.87 7.94 9.56
C LEU A 49 9.36 7.62 9.73
N LYS A 50 10.21 8.62 9.68
CA LYS A 50 11.65 8.44 9.92
C LYS A 50 11.96 7.96 11.34
N GLU A 51 11.27 8.48 12.35
CA GLU A 51 11.42 8.02 13.74
C GLU A 51 10.97 6.56 13.90
N GLU A 52 9.87 6.18 13.29
CA GLU A 52 9.34 4.81 13.29
C GLU A 52 10.30 3.84 12.61
N ILE A 53 10.79 4.17 11.41
CA ILE A 53 11.78 3.38 10.67
C ILE A 53 13.05 3.21 11.52
N ASN A 54 13.58 4.28 12.09
CA ASN A 54 14.77 4.23 12.93
C ASN A 54 14.56 3.34 14.17
N LEU A 55 13.39 3.39 14.77
CA LEU A 55 13.05 2.54 15.92
C LEU A 55 13.02 1.06 15.51
N VAL A 56 12.35 0.73 14.41
CA VAL A 56 12.28 -0.66 13.91
C VAL A 56 13.67 -1.19 13.56
N HIS A 57 14.49 -0.43 12.83
CA HIS A 57 15.88 -0.82 12.54
C HIS A 57 16.73 -1.02 13.80
N LYS A 58 16.56 -0.18 14.80
CA LYS A 58 17.26 -0.33 16.09
C LYS A 58 16.85 -1.60 16.83
N LEU A 59 15.59 -1.99 16.75
CA LEU A 59 15.04 -3.15 17.45
C LEU A 59 15.28 -4.48 16.71
N ASP A 60 15.27 -4.42 15.39
CA ASP A 60 15.48 -5.57 14.49
C ASP A 60 16.29 -5.16 13.26
N PRO A 61 17.62 -5.05 13.37
CA PRO A 61 18.48 -4.67 12.25
C PRO A 61 18.65 -5.77 11.20
N SER A 62 18.10 -6.95 11.43
CA SER A 62 18.22 -8.09 10.52
C SER A 62 17.20 -8.11 9.38
N ARG A 63 16.12 -7.33 9.50
CA ARG A 63 15.03 -7.31 8.53
C ARG A 63 14.90 -5.97 7.84
N GLN A 64 14.57 -6.05 6.56
CA GLN A 64 14.32 -4.88 5.75
C GLN A 64 12.95 -4.27 6.05
N ILE A 65 12.85 -2.96 5.89
CA ILE A 65 11.63 -2.20 6.10
C ILE A 65 10.99 -1.84 4.76
N ILE A 66 9.70 -2.18 4.63
CA ILE A 66 8.85 -1.80 3.51
C ILE A 66 8.16 -0.48 3.86
N VAL A 67 8.20 0.48 2.94
CA VAL A 67 7.34 1.67 2.96
C VAL A 67 6.51 1.66 1.69
N THR A 68 5.21 1.91 1.85
CA THR A 68 4.24 1.77 0.76
C THR A 68 3.73 3.11 0.24
N ASP A 69 3.28 3.11 -1.01
CA ASP A 69 2.55 4.22 -1.63
C ASP A 69 1.52 3.68 -2.61
N SER A 70 0.45 4.44 -2.82
CA SER A 70 -0.60 4.09 -3.76
C SER A 70 -0.07 3.92 -5.17
N GLY A 71 -0.45 2.84 -5.81
CA GLY A 71 -0.04 2.56 -7.18
C GLY A 71 -0.58 3.59 -8.15
N GLU A 72 -1.87 3.88 -8.05
CA GLU A 72 -2.60 4.76 -8.97
C GLU A 72 -2.35 6.24 -8.66
N PHE A 73 -2.44 6.63 -7.38
CA PHE A 73 -2.48 8.04 -6.95
C PHE A 73 -1.18 8.53 -6.32
N GLY A 74 -0.35 7.63 -5.77
CA GLY A 74 0.91 7.99 -5.13
C GLY A 74 1.92 8.53 -6.14
N THR A 75 2.76 9.44 -5.71
CA THR A 75 3.88 9.94 -6.52
C THR A 75 5.12 9.05 -6.42
N TRP A 76 5.18 8.21 -5.41
CA TRP A 76 6.23 7.26 -5.04
C TRP A 76 7.54 7.87 -4.50
N TYR A 77 7.85 9.13 -4.81
CA TYR A 77 9.14 9.75 -4.46
C TYR A 77 9.49 9.64 -2.97
N LYS A 78 8.57 10.02 -2.10
CA LYS A 78 8.80 10.01 -0.66
C LYS A 78 8.87 8.59 -0.09
N ALA A 79 7.92 7.74 -0.43
CA ALA A 79 7.90 6.36 0.03
C ALA A 79 9.12 5.57 -0.49
N TYR A 80 9.43 5.73 -1.78
CA TYR A 80 10.58 5.06 -2.39
C TYR A 80 11.89 5.38 -1.70
N ARG A 81 12.13 6.64 -1.31
CA ARG A 81 13.38 7.03 -0.64
C ARG A 81 13.45 6.64 0.84
N SER A 82 12.30 6.33 1.49
CA SER A 82 12.23 6.17 2.95
C SER A 82 12.53 4.76 3.43
N GLY A 83 12.06 3.71 2.73
CA GLY A 83 12.25 2.31 3.12
C GLY A 83 13.43 1.64 2.42
N ASP A 84 13.79 0.44 2.90
CA ASP A 84 14.75 -0.45 2.24
C ASP A 84 14.14 -1.09 0.99
N VAL A 85 12.86 -1.44 1.11
CA VAL A 85 12.02 -2.02 0.05
C VAL A 85 10.87 -1.06 -0.23
N PHE A 86 10.57 -0.85 -1.49
CA PHE A 86 9.40 -0.07 -1.90
C PHE A 86 8.20 -1.01 -2.11
N GLY A 87 7.07 -0.70 -1.47
CA GLY A 87 5.81 -1.40 -1.66
C GLY A 87 4.81 -0.53 -2.42
N THR A 88 4.00 -1.14 -3.26
CA THR A 88 2.88 -0.44 -3.93
C THR A 88 1.61 -1.27 -3.90
N SER A 89 0.48 -0.58 -3.90
CA SER A 89 -0.83 -1.19 -4.14
C SER A 89 -1.17 -1.19 -5.63
N ILE A 90 -2.07 -2.09 -6.04
CA ILE A 90 -2.69 -2.10 -7.38
C ILE A 90 -4.19 -2.33 -7.21
N TYR A 91 -4.97 -1.35 -7.62
CA TYR A 91 -6.42 -1.34 -7.58
C TYR A 91 -6.98 -1.05 -8.97
N LEU A 92 -7.20 -2.09 -9.79
CA LEU A 92 -7.77 -1.89 -11.14
C LEU A 92 -9.27 -1.68 -11.11
N TYR A 93 -9.96 -2.38 -10.20
CA TYR A 93 -11.42 -2.34 -10.05
C TYR A 93 -11.76 -1.65 -8.75
N VAL A 94 -12.52 -0.56 -8.83
CA VAL A 94 -12.91 0.24 -7.66
C VAL A 94 -14.35 0.73 -7.79
N TRP A 95 -14.95 1.11 -6.67
CA TRP A 95 -16.21 1.84 -6.65
C TRP A 95 -15.90 3.35 -6.60
N TRP A 96 -16.03 4.01 -7.73
CA TRP A 96 -15.61 5.42 -7.80
C TRP A 96 -16.53 6.38 -7.06
N ARG A 97 -17.83 6.27 -7.18
CA ARG A 97 -18.87 7.05 -6.48
C ARG A 97 -20.22 6.39 -6.73
N ASN A 98 -21.20 6.72 -5.90
CA ASN A 98 -22.54 6.13 -6.02
C ASN A 98 -23.19 6.32 -7.39
N PHE A 99 -22.86 7.38 -8.11
CA PHE A 99 -23.43 7.66 -9.44
C PHE A 99 -22.68 7.01 -10.62
N LEU A 100 -21.39 6.69 -10.45
CA LEU A 100 -20.60 6.01 -11.49
C LEU A 100 -20.55 4.49 -11.29
N GLY A 101 -20.70 4.04 -10.05
CA GLY A 101 -20.62 2.62 -9.71
C GLY A 101 -19.23 2.01 -9.85
N PRO A 102 -19.14 0.71 -10.10
CA PRO A 102 -17.87 0.01 -10.27
C PRO A 102 -17.25 0.39 -11.61
N ILE A 103 -15.98 0.79 -11.56
CA ILE A 103 -15.19 1.09 -12.74
C ILE A 103 -13.89 0.29 -12.74
N ARG A 104 -13.35 0.07 -13.92
CA ARG A 104 -11.96 -0.35 -14.09
C ARG A 104 -11.12 0.86 -14.49
N TYR A 105 -10.04 1.11 -13.78
CA TYR A 105 -9.12 2.18 -14.15
C TYR A 105 -8.46 1.90 -15.51
N PRO A 106 -8.37 2.91 -16.39
CA PRO A 106 -7.74 2.77 -17.71
C PRO A 106 -6.21 2.87 -17.63
N ILE A 107 -5.62 2.14 -16.68
CA ILE A 107 -4.17 2.07 -16.49
C ILE A 107 -3.63 0.75 -17.00
N THR A 108 -2.36 0.73 -17.34
CA THR A 108 -1.66 -0.43 -17.90
C THR A 108 -0.43 -0.78 -17.06
N PRO A 109 0.12 -1.99 -17.16
CA PRO A 109 1.40 -2.33 -16.52
C PRO A 109 2.53 -1.38 -16.92
N ALA A 110 2.50 -0.81 -18.13
CA ALA A 110 3.48 0.18 -18.57
C ALA A 110 3.49 1.44 -17.70
N PHE A 111 2.32 1.88 -17.20
CA PHE A 111 2.21 3.02 -16.29
C PHE A 111 3.05 2.80 -15.01
N PHE A 112 2.92 1.64 -14.40
CA PHE A 112 3.68 1.29 -13.18
C PHE A 112 5.17 1.12 -13.48
N ARG A 113 5.53 0.47 -14.60
CA ARG A 113 6.93 0.34 -15.03
C ARG A 113 7.61 1.68 -15.25
N ILE A 114 6.91 2.64 -15.89
CA ILE A 114 7.44 3.99 -16.12
C ILE A 114 7.64 4.71 -14.77
N LYS A 115 6.64 4.69 -13.88
CA LYS A 115 6.77 5.28 -12.54
C LYS A 115 7.97 4.69 -11.79
N HIS A 116 8.09 3.37 -11.77
CA HIS A 116 9.20 2.68 -11.13
C HIS A 116 10.56 3.06 -11.73
N SER A 117 10.64 3.13 -13.06
CA SER A 117 11.87 3.52 -13.76
C SER A 117 12.30 4.94 -13.39
N ILE A 118 11.34 5.86 -13.29
CA ILE A 118 11.62 7.26 -12.91
C ILE A 118 12.18 7.33 -11.48
N VAL A 119 11.54 6.72 -10.49
CA VAL A 119 12.02 6.77 -9.11
C VAL A 119 13.34 6.01 -8.93
N SER A 120 13.54 4.90 -9.64
CA SER A 120 14.80 4.15 -9.67
C SER A 120 15.95 4.95 -10.29
N LEU A 121 15.68 5.73 -11.32
CA LEU A 121 16.67 6.61 -11.95
C LEU A 121 17.11 7.72 -10.99
N ILE A 122 16.17 8.28 -10.21
CA ILE A 122 16.44 9.41 -9.31
C ILE A 122 17.14 8.95 -8.02
N TYR A 123 16.70 7.84 -7.44
CA TYR A 123 17.10 7.42 -6.09
C TYR A 123 17.95 6.14 -6.06
N GLY A 124 18.25 5.57 -7.21
CA GLY A 124 18.92 4.27 -7.31
C GLY A 124 17.92 3.09 -7.28
N ALA A 125 18.32 1.97 -7.86
CA ALA A 125 17.52 0.77 -7.88
C ALA A 125 17.43 0.13 -6.48
N LYS A 126 16.22 -0.30 -6.08
CA LYS A 126 16.00 -1.08 -4.86
C LYS A 126 14.91 -2.13 -5.09
N PRO A 127 14.83 -3.14 -4.20
CA PRO A 127 13.74 -4.11 -4.23
C PRO A 127 12.37 -3.42 -4.18
N SER A 128 11.45 -3.87 -5.02
CA SER A 128 10.09 -3.34 -5.07
C SER A 128 9.10 -4.49 -5.17
N ILE A 129 7.97 -4.35 -4.51
CA ILE A 129 6.95 -5.40 -4.39
C ILE A 129 5.56 -4.80 -4.52
N VAL A 130 4.66 -5.52 -5.18
CA VAL A 130 3.22 -5.28 -5.06
C VAL A 130 2.77 -5.92 -3.75
N ILE A 131 2.48 -5.10 -2.74
CA ILE A 131 2.13 -5.54 -1.39
C ILE A 131 0.62 -5.68 -1.20
N GLU A 132 -0.14 -4.94 -1.98
CA GLU A 132 -1.59 -5.01 -2.01
C GLU A 132 -2.08 -5.19 -3.44
N LEU A 133 -2.84 -6.25 -3.66
CA LEU A 133 -3.53 -6.51 -4.92
C LEU A 133 -5.02 -6.60 -4.63
N SER A 134 -5.78 -5.55 -4.98
CA SER A 134 -7.20 -5.49 -4.65
C SER A 134 -8.02 -6.48 -5.45
N SER A 135 -8.71 -7.37 -4.75
CA SER A 135 -9.71 -8.27 -5.32
C SER A 135 -11.07 -8.12 -4.64
N GLU A 136 -11.36 -6.96 -4.12
CA GLU A 136 -12.59 -6.66 -3.39
C GLU A 136 -13.77 -6.47 -4.34
N PRO A 137 -14.94 -6.99 -4.00
CA PRO A 137 -16.15 -6.82 -4.81
C PRO A 137 -16.77 -5.42 -4.72
N TRP A 138 -16.30 -4.55 -3.83
CA TRP A 138 -16.82 -3.19 -3.60
C TRP A 138 -18.36 -3.15 -3.45
N LEU A 139 -18.84 -3.86 -2.45
CA LEU A 139 -20.27 -4.00 -2.18
C LEU A 139 -20.81 -2.75 -1.48
N LEU A 140 -22.09 -2.41 -1.79
CA LEU A 140 -22.82 -1.33 -1.11
C LEU A 140 -23.43 -1.78 0.22
N GLN A 141 -23.67 -3.07 0.37
CA GLN A 141 -24.17 -3.71 1.56
C GLN A 141 -23.07 -4.56 2.21
N PRO A 142 -23.16 -4.86 3.49
CA PRO A 142 -22.27 -5.80 4.13
C PRO A 142 -22.17 -7.13 3.35
N ILE A 143 -21.01 -7.73 3.33
CA ILE A 143 -20.77 -8.98 2.58
C ILE A 143 -21.72 -10.11 3.01
N VAL A 144 -22.08 -10.14 4.29
CA VAL A 144 -23.02 -11.13 4.86
C VAL A 144 -24.45 -10.95 4.36
N ASP A 145 -24.82 -9.75 3.92
CA ASP A 145 -26.15 -9.39 3.43
C ASP A 145 -26.23 -9.39 1.90
N THR A 146 -25.12 -9.69 1.23
CA THR A 146 -25.03 -9.67 -0.24
C THR A 146 -24.92 -11.10 -0.78
N SER A 147 -25.79 -11.45 -1.74
CA SER A 147 -25.73 -12.78 -2.35
C SER A 147 -24.38 -13.06 -3.02
N ILE A 148 -23.99 -14.32 -3.04
CA ILE A 148 -22.73 -14.76 -3.66
C ILE A 148 -22.71 -14.39 -5.15
N ASP A 149 -23.82 -14.50 -5.86
CA ASP A 149 -23.92 -14.14 -7.28
C ASP A 149 -23.56 -12.67 -7.53
N VAL A 150 -24.03 -11.76 -6.66
CA VAL A 150 -23.67 -10.33 -6.75
C VAL A 150 -22.20 -10.12 -6.46
N GLN A 151 -21.64 -10.82 -5.48
CA GLN A 151 -20.21 -10.74 -5.15
C GLN A 151 -19.37 -11.19 -6.36
N PHE A 152 -19.69 -12.32 -6.97
CA PHE A 152 -18.99 -12.83 -8.17
C PHE A 152 -19.17 -11.93 -9.40
N GLN A 153 -20.33 -11.31 -9.58
CA GLN A 153 -20.53 -10.33 -10.65
C GLN A 153 -19.61 -9.11 -10.48
N ARG A 154 -19.37 -8.70 -9.24
CA ARG A 154 -18.48 -7.56 -8.92
C ARG A 154 -17.02 -7.93 -9.06
N MET A 155 -16.58 -9.02 -8.47
CA MET A 155 -15.23 -9.53 -8.50
C MET A 155 -15.24 -11.06 -8.64
N GLY A 156 -15.33 -11.54 -9.87
CA GLY A 156 -15.27 -12.95 -10.20
C GLY A 156 -13.86 -13.40 -10.57
N ILE A 157 -13.74 -14.69 -10.89
CA ILE A 157 -12.44 -15.33 -11.17
C ILE A 157 -11.71 -14.68 -12.35
N ASP A 158 -12.44 -14.21 -13.38
CA ASP A 158 -11.82 -13.58 -14.55
C ASP A 158 -11.15 -12.26 -14.20
N LYS A 159 -11.83 -11.43 -13.40
CA LYS A 159 -11.25 -10.17 -12.91
C LYS A 159 -10.08 -10.41 -11.96
N PHE A 160 -10.20 -11.41 -11.09
CA PHE A 160 -9.10 -11.81 -10.22
C PHE A 160 -7.88 -12.27 -11.03
N ASN A 161 -8.06 -13.11 -12.05
CA ASN A 161 -6.99 -13.54 -12.93
C ASN A 161 -6.40 -12.37 -13.73
N GLU A 162 -7.23 -11.41 -14.15
CA GLU A 162 -6.74 -10.18 -14.78
C GLU A 162 -5.82 -9.40 -13.82
N MET A 163 -6.21 -9.25 -12.56
CA MET A 163 -5.39 -8.58 -11.54
C MET A 163 -4.04 -9.28 -11.33
N ILE A 164 -4.03 -10.60 -11.21
CA ILE A 164 -2.81 -11.39 -11.08
C ILE A 164 -1.89 -11.21 -12.30
N ASN A 165 -2.46 -11.28 -13.52
CA ASN A 165 -1.67 -11.14 -14.75
C ASN A 165 -1.19 -9.70 -15.00
N PHE A 166 -1.83 -8.74 -14.36
CA PHE A 166 -1.46 -7.33 -14.44
C PHE A 166 -0.25 -7.01 -13.55
N SER A 167 -0.18 -7.61 -12.35
CA SER A 167 0.85 -7.36 -11.35
C SER A 167 2.20 -8.00 -11.71
#